data_544d5eee561befc62d4fd972e06a0d19
#
_entry.id   544d5eee561befc62d4fd972e06a0d19
#
_cell.length_a   1.000
_cell.length_b   1.000
_cell.length_c   1.000
_cell.angle_alpha   90.00
_cell.angle_beta   90.00
_cell.angle_gamma   90.00
#
_symmetry.space_group_name_H-M   'P 1'
#
loop_
_entity.id
_entity.type
_entity.pdbx_description
1 polymer ?
#
loop_
_entity_poly.entity_id
_entity_poly.type
_entity_poly.pdbx_seq_one_letter_code
_entity_poly.pdbx_strand_id
1 'polypeptide(L)'
;DWARAIIDVPVPNNADMDKANEVLAQVCREITDDDRVGQYVLDEPTVMGVQSIRLEQTVIRLLARTKPGMQWEVGRRMRAVILR
;
A
#
# COMPACT_ATOMS: atom_id res chain seq x y z
N ASP A 1 19.11 6.65 -7.40
CA ASP A 1 18.51 6.65 -6.05
C ASP A 1 17.02 6.48 -6.09
N TRP A 2 16.46 6.07 -4.97
CA TRP A 2 15.05 5.89 -4.83
C TRP A 2 14.64 6.10 -3.37
N ALA A 3 13.35 6.38 -3.17
CA ALA A 3 12.77 6.54 -1.85
C ALA A 3 11.69 5.48 -1.62
N ARG A 4 11.23 5.35 -0.40
CA ARG A 4 10.20 4.38 -0.02
C ARG A 4 8.96 5.10 0.48
N ALA A 5 7.81 4.64 0.01
CA ALA A 5 6.53 4.94 0.63
C ALA A 5 6.08 3.69 1.38
N ILE A 6 5.88 3.82 2.68
CA ILE A 6 5.44 2.72 3.55
C ILE A 6 4.03 3.04 4.01
N ILE A 7 3.11 2.14 3.74
CA ILE A 7 1.70 2.32 4.10
C ILE A 7 1.29 1.16 5.00
N ASP A 8 0.87 1.46 6.22
CA ASP A 8 0.35 0.48 7.15
C ASP A 8 -1.18 0.53 7.14
N VAL A 9 -1.80 -0.60 6.81
CA VAL A 9 -3.25 -0.71 6.67
C VAL A 9 -3.81 -1.54 7.81
N PRO A 10 -4.63 -0.94 8.70
CA PRO A 10 -5.30 -1.70 9.74
C PRO A 10 -6.48 -2.47 9.15
N VAL A 11 -6.55 -3.75 9.46
CA VAL A 11 -7.64 -4.64 9.03
C VAL A 11 -8.26 -5.26 10.27
N PRO A 12 -9.58 -5.19 10.46
CA PRO A 12 -10.22 -5.83 11.61
C PRO A 12 -9.93 -7.31 11.68
N ASN A 13 -9.69 -7.84 12.87
CA ASN A 13 -9.35 -9.26 13.03
C ASN A 13 -10.46 -10.21 12.58
N ASN A 14 -11.70 -9.75 12.55
CA ASN A 14 -12.83 -10.55 12.07
C ASN A 14 -13.00 -10.50 10.55
N ALA A 15 -12.18 -9.75 9.85
CA ALA A 15 -12.22 -9.69 8.39
C ALA A 15 -11.56 -10.92 7.79
N ASP A 16 -11.94 -11.21 6.54
CA ASP A 16 -11.29 -12.25 5.75
C ASP A 16 -9.91 -11.74 5.32
N MET A 17 -8.85 -12.30 5.90
CA MET A 17 -7.47 -11.87 5.62
C MET A 17 -7.05 -12.20 4.20
N ASP A 18 -7.51 -13.30 3.63
CA ASP A 18 -7.20 -13.63 2.23
C ASP A 18 -7.82 -12.59 1.30
N LYS A 19 -9.05 -12.17 1.59
CA LYS A 19 -9.73 -11.13 0.83
C LYS A 19 -9.01 -9.79 0.98
N ALA A 20 -8.61 -9.44 2.20
CA ALA A 20 -7.88 -8.20 2.45
C ALA A 20 -6.55 -8.18 1.67
N ASN A 21 -5.79 -9.25 1.71
CA ASN A 21 -4.54 -9.37 0.96
C ASN A 21 -4.78 -9.25 -0.54
N GLU A 22 -5.84 -9.84 -1.06
CA GLU A 22 -6.19 -9.77 -2.46
C GLU A 22 -6.52 -8.35 -2.90
N VAL A 23 -7.30 -7.63 -2.09
CA VAL A 23 -7.64 -6.23 -2.36
C VAL A 23 -6.38 -5.35 -2.34
N LEU A 24 -5.51 -5.54 -1.36
CA LEU A 24 -4.28 -4.76 -1.26
C LEU A 24 -3.31 -5.07 -2.41
N ALA A 25 -3.22 -6.33 -2.83
CA ALA A 25 -2.43 -6.70 -4.00
C ALA A 25 -2.97 -6.04 -5.27
N GLN A 26 -4.28 -5.92 -5.39
CA GLN A 26 -4.89 -5.24 -6.53
C GLN A 26 -4.56 -3.74 -6.53
N VAL A 27 -4.58 -3.09 -5.37
CA VAL A 27 -4.15 -1.69 -5.25
C VAL A 27 -2.70 -1.54 -5.71
N CYS A 28 -1.83 -2.46 -5.31
CA CYS A 28 -0.42 -2.44 -5.72
C CYS A 28 -0.27 -2.56 -7.25
N ARG A 29 -1.08 -3.38 -7.89
CA ARG A 29 -1.06 -3.50 -9.36
C ARG A 29 -1.55 -2.23 -10.04
N GLU A 30 -2.60 -1.63 -9.51
CA GLU A 30 -3.23 -0.46 -10.14
C GLU A 30 -2.42 0.82 -10.01
N ILE A 31 -1.63 0.95 -8.94
CA ILE A 31 -0.96 2.23 -8.65
C ILE A 31 0.06 2.61 -9.72
N THR A 32 0.67 1.65 -10.40
CA THR A 32 1.63 1.92 -11.46
C THR A 32 0.98 2.59 -12.67
N ASP A 33 -0.32 2.40 -12.85
CA ASP A 33 -1.11 3.01 -13.92
C ASP A 33 -1.93 4.21 -13.44
N ASP A 34 -1.73 4.64 -12.21
CA ASP A 34 -2.49 5.76 -11.63
C ASP A 34 -2.15 7.06 -12.34
N ASP A 35 -3.19 7.83 -12.72
CA ASP A 35 -3.04 9.08 -13.46
C ASP A 35 -2.25 10.15 -12.70
N ARG A 36 -2.29 10.10 -11.37
CA ARG A 36 -1.68 11.14 -10.53
C ARG A 36 -0.25 10.81 -10.13
N VAL A 37 0.04 9.55 -9.78
CA VAL A 37 1.34 9.21 -9.20
C VAL A 37 2.03 8.04 -9.89
N GLY A 38 1.39 7.37 -10.85
CA GLY A 38 1.98 6.19 -11.51
C GLY A 38 3.38 6.46 -12.05
N GLN A 39 3.59 7.65 -12.61
CA GLN A 39 4.89 8.04 -13.17
C GLN A 39 6.02 8.13 -12.13
N TYR A 40 5.68 8.24 -10.85
CA TYR A 40 6.67 8.35 -9.77
C TYR A 40 6.96 7.02 -9.09
N VAL A 41 6.21 5.98 -9.41
CA VAL A 41 6.38 4.64 -8.86
C VAL A 41 7.37 3.87 -9.74
N LEU A 42 8.45 3.36 -9.17
CA LEU A 42 9.52 2.74 -9.94
C LEU A 42 9.19 1.32 -10.39
N ASP A 43 8.40 0.61 -9.59
CA ASP A 43 7.94 -0.74 -9.90
C ASP A 43 6.66 -1.02 -9.12
N GLU A 44 6.05 -2.17 -9.37
CA GLU A 44 4.82 -2.54 -8.67
C GLU A 44 5.10 -2.63 -7.17
N PRO A 45 4.32 -1.92 -6.32
CA PRO A 45 4.48 -2.02 -4.87
C PRO A 45 4.24 -3.43 -4.36
N THR A 46 4.81 -3.73 -3.21
CA THR A 46 4.78 -5.06 -2.60
C THR A 46 3.92 -5.05 -1.34
N VAL A 47 3.12 -6.08 -1.17
CA VAL A 47 2.46 -6.37 0.11
C VAL A 47 3.51 -7.09 0.97
N MET A 48 4.01 -6.40 2.00
CA MET A 48 5.08 -6.94 2.85
C MET A 48 4.58 -7.97 3.85
N GLY A 49 3.27 -7.99 4.10
CA GLY A 49 2.67 -8.90 5.04
C GLY A 49 2.30 -8.25 6.35
N VAL A 50 2.00 -9.08 7.33
CA VAL A 50 1.54 -8.64 8.65
C VAL A 50 2.71 -8.05 9.44
N GLN A 51 2.56 -6.80 9.88
CA GLN A 51 3.55 -6.12 10.72
C GLN A 51 3.26 -6.28 12.20
N SER A 52 1.98 -6.27 12.57
CA SER A 52 1.59 -6.46 13.96
C SER A 52 0.19 -7.02 14.03
N ILE A 53 -0.06 -7.75 15.12
CA ILE A 53 -1.39 -8.27 15.44
C ILE A 53 -1.78 -7.64 16.77
N ARG A 54 -2.90 -6.92 16.79
CA ARG A 54 -3.41 -6.25 17.98
C ARG A 54 -4.73 -6.89 18.38
N LEU A 55 -5.28 -6.46 19.50
CA LEU A 55 -6.50 -7.04 20.04
C LEU A 55 -7.67 -6.99 19.06
N GLU A 56 -7.80 -5.89 18.34
CA GLU A 56 -8.94 -5.64 17.47
C GLU A 56 -8.58 -5.58 15.98
N GLN A 57 -7.32 -5.46 15.66
CA GLN A 57 -6.89 -5.29 14.27
C GLN A 57 -5.53 -5.89 13.99
N THR A 58 -5.34 -6.24 12.74
CA THR A 58 -4.04 -6.68 12.20
C THR A 58 -3.56 -5.61 11.25
N VAL A 59 -2.28 -5.24 11.33
CA VAL A 59 -1.69 -4.22 10.46
C VAL A 59 -0.92 -4.90 9.35
N ILE A 60 -1.28 -4.59 8.10
CA ILE A 60 -0.60 -5.11 6.90
C ILE A 60 0.18 -3.96 6.28
N ARG A 61 1.44 -4.20 5.97
CA ARG A 61 2.33 -3.19 5.39
C ARG A 61 2.47 -3.35 3.89
N LEU A 62 2.34 -2.22 3.18
CA LEU A 62 2.67 -2.11 1.76
C LEU A 62 3.92 -1.25 1.62
N LEU A 63 4.74 -1.57 0.62
CA LEU A 63 5.94 -0.80 0.32
C LEU A 63 5.99 -0.47 -1.15
N ALA A 64 6.18 0.81 -1.46
CA ALA A 64 6.37 1.30 -2.82
C ALA A 64 7.72 1.97 -2.93
N ARG A 65 8.49 1.66 -3.98
CA ARG A 65 9.69 2.39 -4.32
C ARG A 65 9.33 3.51 -5.28
N THR A 66 9.80 4.70 -4.97
CA THR A 66 9.43 5.90 -5.73
C THR A 66 10.66 6.70 -6.13
N LYS A 67 10.46 7.64 -7.04
CA LYS A 67 11.45 8.68 -7.29
C LYS A 67 11.65 9.50 -6.02
N PRO A 68 12.89 9.95 -5.72
CA PRO A 68 13.17 10.74 -4.51
C PRO A 68 12.28 11.98 -4.42
N GLY A 69 11.76 12.23 -3.25
CA GLY A 69 10.86 13.37 -2.99
C GLY A 69 9.39 13.08 -3.28
N MET A 70 9.07 11.96 -3.93
CA MET A 70 7.68 11.65 -4.30
C MET A 70 7.02 10.63 -3.38
N GLN A 71 7.74 10.12 -2.39
CA GLN A 71 7.23 9.11 -1.47
C GLN A 71 5.97 9.57 -0.72
N TRP A 72 5.89 10.84 -0.38
CA TRP A 72 4.73 11.38 0.34
C TRP A 72 3.49 11.43 -0.54
N GLU A 73 3.66 11.88 -1.79
CA GLU A 73 2.56 11.94 -2.77
C GLU A 73 2.03 10.54 -3.10
N VAL A 74 2.94 9.60 -3.36
CA VAL A 74 2.58 8.21 -3.66
C VAL A 74 1.87 7.59 -2.46
N GLY A 75 2.38 7.80 -1.25
CA GLY A 75 1.76 7.27 -0.04
C GLY A 75 0.34 7.79 0.17
N ARG A 76 0.14 9.10 -0.01
CA ARG A 76 -1.20 9.70 0.09
C ARG A 76 -2.16 9.12 -0.93
N ARG A 77 -1.69 8.96 -2.16
CA ARG A 77 -2.56 8.43 -3.22
C ARG A 77 -2.92 6.97 -2.97
N MET A 78 -1.98 6.16 -2.51
CA MET A 78 -2.25 4.76 -2.18
C MET A 78 -3.29 4.65 -1.06
N ARG A 79 -3.18 5.49 -0.02
CA ARG A 79 -4.19 5.50 1.05
C ARG A 79 -5.56 5.89 0.53
N ALA A 80 -5.63 6.87 -0.37
CA ALA A 80 -6.90 7.29 -0.96
C ALA A 80 -7.53 6.17 -1.80
N VAL A 81 -6.72 5.44 -2.55
CA VAL A 81 -7.19 4.32 -3.37
C VAL A 81 -7.69 3.17 -2.48
N ILE A 82 -7.00 2.88 -1.40
CA ILE A 82 -7.39 1.84 -0.46
C ILE A 82 -8.75 2.16 0.19
N LEU A 83 -9.03 3.43 0.45
CA LEU A 83 -10.24 3.87 1.14
C LEU A 83 -11.46 4.06 0.24
N ARG A 84 -11.31 3.98 -1.05
CA ARG A 84 -12.46 4.16 -1.95
C ARG A 84 -13.45 2.98 -1.93
#